data_8907f6f641c6e235a02b7c1e772cb858
#
_entry.id   8907f6f641c6e235a02b7c1e772cb858
#
_cell.length_a   1.000
_cell.length_b   1.000
_cell.length_c   1.000
_cell.angle_alpha   90.00
_cell.angle_beta   90.00
_cell.angle_gamma   90.00
#
_symmetry.space_group_name_H-M   'P 1'
#
loop_
_entity.id
_entity.type
_entity.pdbx_description
1 polymer ?
#
loop_
_entity_poly.entity_id
_entity_poly.type
_entity_poly.pdbx_seq_one_letter_code
_entity_poly.pdbx_strand_id
1 'polypeptide(L)'
;MGEQPWIRKYSPGRISEIIGQGSAISMIKNFVNNYKKQKKRAVLIYGASGCGKTSSIYALANELNLEVVEMNASDFRNKDQINSIAGAASQQMSLFGGGKIILIDELDGIAGRQDFGGVASIAKLISESKFPIIMTLQNPYNKKFSSIRNKCEMLKFEDLDANSIFMILKNIADKERIKYDDTSLKRLARRNQGDARGAINDLQILTSEGKLEESTIDELSERNRTENMLQALVKVFKSTDPSVAINAFDNVEEDLDQCAFWLDENLPKEYENPEDLARAYDKLSRADIFKRRIRRWQHWRFLVYVNALLTAGVAVSKDAKNKKFISYKPTGRILKMWWAKQKSMKKKAIAEKLAKKTHSSIKEQIKTIDYFKQIFKNDKEMSGKIADYLDLDKEEVAWLKK
;
A
#
# COMPACT_ATOMS: atom_id res chain seq x y z
N MET A 1 -9.60 -24.16 31.44
CA MET A 1 -8.89 -22.89 31.18
C MET A 1 -8.36 -22.99 29.76
N GLY A 2 -8.81 -22.14 28.83
CA GLY A 2 -8.34 -22.18 27.44
C GLY A 2 -6.84 -21.89 27.39
N GLU A 3 -6.10 -22.65 26.61
CA GLU A 3 -4.66 -22.43 26.40
C GLU A 3 -4.43 -21.04 25.82
N GLN A 4 -3.49 -20.33 26.42
CA GLN A 4 -3.12 -18.99 25.96
C GLN A 4 -2.48 -19.10 24.55
N PRO A 5 -2.88 -18.26 23.57
CA PRO A 5 -2.27 -18.28 22.23
C PRO A 5 -0.75 -18.11 22.29
N TRP A 6 -0.02 -18.92 21.56
CA TRP A 6 1.45 -18.93 21.60
C TRP A 6 2.09 -17.62 21.18
N ILE A 7 1.43 -16.85 20.32
CA ILE A 7 1.87 -15.49 19.98
C ILE A 7 2.03 -14.62 21.23
N ARG A 8 1.13 -14.75 22.22
CA ARG A 8 1.20 -14.00 23.48
C ARG A 8 2.14 -14.67 24.48
N LYS A 9 2.08 -16.02 24.60
CA LYS A 9 2.91 -16.79 25.53
C LYS A 9 4.40 -16.65 25.23
N TYR A 10 4.79 -16.58 23.95
CA TYR A 10 6.17 -16.49 23.47
C TYR A 10 6.52 -15.13 22.89
N SER A 11 5.77 -14.08 23.25
CA SER A 11 6.15 -12.71 22.90
C SER A 11 7.51 -12.39 23.54
N PRO A 12 8.48 -11.83 22.76
CA PRO A 12 9.81 -11.54 23.30
C PRO A 12 9.72 -10.50 24.43
N GLY A 13 10.28 -10.84 25.57
CA GLY A 13 10.35 -9.97 26.74
C GLY A 13 11.63 -9.13 26.77
N ARG A 14 12.68 -9.51 26.04
CA ARG A 14 13.96 -8.82 25.97
C ARG A 14 14.41 -8.63 24.53
N ILE A 15 15.24 -7.63 24.30
CA ILE A 15 15.81 -7.35 22.96
C ILE A 15 16.59 -8.54 22.42
N SER A 16 17.32 -9.27 23.27
CA SER A 16 18.10 -10.44 22.88
C SER A 16 17.27 -11.61 22.32
N GLU A 17 15.97 -11.62 22.57
CA GLU A 17 15.04 -12.65 22.06
C GLU A 17 14.51 -12.33 20.67
N ILE A 18 14.77 -11.11 20.18
CA ILE A 18 14.30 -10.65 18.86
C ILE A 18 15.31 -11.07 17.80
N ILE A 19 14.85 -11.90 16.87
CA ILE A 19 15.68 -12.45 15.80
C ILE A 19 15.48 -11.62 14.53
N GLY A 20 16.58 -11.34 13.79
CA GLY A 20 16.55 -10.74 12.45
C GLY A 20 16.47 -9.23 12.39
N GLN A 21 16.29 -8.50 13.53
CA GLN A 21 16.08 -7.03 13.53
C GLN A 21 17.15 -6.26 14.34
N GLY A 22 18.33 -6.81 14.53
CA GLY A 22 19.32 -6.25 15.46
C GLY A 22 19.76 -4.82 15.17
N SER A 23 19.97 -4.45 13.91
CA SER A 23 20.33 -3.08 13.50
C SER A 23 19.21 -2.09 13.78
N ALA A 24 17.99 -2.43 13.41
CA ALA A 24 16.80 -1.59 13.62
C ALA A 24 16.55 -1.33 15.11
N ILE A 25 16.64 -2.37 15.93
CA ILE A 25 16.46 -2.27 17.39
C ILE A 25 17.54 -1.41 18.02
N SER A 26 18.80 -1.53 17.60
CA SER A 26 19.89 -0.70 18.08
C SER A 26 19.65 0.78 17.79
N MET A 27 19.10 1.10 16.61
CA MET A 27 18.72 2.47 16.25
C MET A 27 17.59 2.99 17.13
N ILE A 28 16.54 2.19 17.37
CA ILE A 28 15.43 2.61 18.26
C ILE A 28 15.94 2.83 19.68
N LYS A 29 16.77 1.93 20.22
CA LYS A 29 17.37 2.06 21.55
C LYS A 29 18.18 3.34 21.68
N ASN A 30 19.02 3.64 20.67
CA ASN A 30 19.79 4.88 20.63
C ASN A 30 18.89 6.11 20.54
N PHE A 31 17.83 6.08 19.76
CA PHE A 31 16.86 7.16 19.67
C PHE A 31 16.17 7.43 21.02
N VAL A 32 15.68 6.39 21.69
CA VAL A 32 14.98 6.52 22.98
C VAL A 32 15.93 7.07 24.05
N ASN A 33 17.17 6.55 24.15
CA ASN A 33 18.14 6.98 25.12
C ASN A 33 18.58 8.44 24.92
N ASN A 34 18.68 8.88 23.69
CA ASN A 34 19.14 10.22 23.32
C ASN A 34 17.99 11.16 22.92
N TYR A 35 16.74 10.84 23.24
CA TYR A 35 15.54 11.54 22.78
C TYR A 35 15.60 13.06 22.94
N LYS A 36 16.06 13.55 24.09
CA LYS A 36 16.15 14.99 24.38
C LYS A 36 17.07 15.77 23.45
N LYS A 37 18.07 15.09 22.85
CA LYS A 37 19.06 15.66 21.92
C LYS A 37 18.67 15.47 20.45
N GLN A 38 17.64 14.69 20.15
CA GLN A 38 17.25 14.38 18.78
C GLN A 38 16.53 15.56 18.11
N LYS A 39 16.89 15.83 16.86
CA LYS A 39 16.19 16.83 16.01
C LYS A 39 14.79 16.38 15.64
N LYS A 40 14.63 15.09 15.31
CA LYS A 40 13.34 14.47 15.03
C LYS A 40 12.78 13.84 16.29
N ARG A 41 11.52 14.13 16.60
CA ARG A 41 10.88 13.76 17.87
C ARG A 41 10.11 12.44 17.83
N ALA A 42 10.11 11.75 16.68
CA ALA A 42 9.43 10.48 16.53
C ALA A 42 10.20 9.53 15.59
N VAL A 43 9.98 8.25 15.79
CA VAL A 43 10.44 7.18 14.87
C VAL A 43 9.21 6.58 14.17
N LEU A 44 9.32 6.39 12.87
CA LEU A 44 8.33 5.71 12.04
C LEU A 44 8.90 4.37 11.58
N ILE A 45 8.44 3.29 12.19
CA ILE A 45 8.83 1.93 11.87
C ILE A 45 7.92 1.39 10.78
N TYR A 46 8.47 0.87 9.69
CA TYR A 46 7.70 0.30 8.60
C TYR A 46 8.26 -1.03 8.12
N GLY A 47 7.38 -1.89 7.60
CA GLY A 47 7.71 -3.22 7.12
C GLY A 47 6.49 -4.13 7.10
N ALA A 48 6.63 -5.37 6.62
CA ALA A 48 5.54 -6.32 6.49
C ALA A 48 4.87 -6.67 7.84
N SER A 49 3.67 -7.24 7.79
CA SER A 49 3.01 -7.77 8.98
C SER A 49 3.81 -8.95 9.54
N GLY A 50 3.79 -9.12 10.87
CA GLY A 50 4.45 -10.26 11.53
C GLY A 50 5.98 -10.22 11.58
N CYS A 51 6.67 -9.16 11.10
CA CYS A 51 8.13 -9.03 11.18
C CYS A 51 8.65 -8.55 12.56
N GLY A 52 7.77 -8.37 13.56
CA GLY A 52 8.16 -8.07 14.95
C GLY A 52 8.18 -6.58 15.34
N LYS A 53 7.58 -5.65 14.58
CA LYS A 53 7.58 -4.22 14.87
C LYS A 53 7.10 -3.89 16.27
N THR A 54 5.88 -4.25 16.60
CA THR A 54 5.26 -3.95 17.90
C THR A 54 5.92 -4.69 19.05
N SER A 55 6.23 -5.97 18.87
CA SER A 55 6.91 -6.80 19.87
C SER A 55 8.28 -6.25 20.26
N SER A 56 9.01 -5.66 19.28
CA SER A 56 10.32 -5.07 19.54
C SER A 56 10.23 -3.82 20.43
N ILE A 57 9.15 -3.05 20.32
CA ILE A 57 8.94 -1.87 21.14
C ILE A 57 8.66 -2.27 22.59
N TYR A 58 7.84 -3.31 22.80
CA TYR A 58 7.59 -3.82 24.15
C TYR A 58 8.84 -4.42 24.80
N ALA A 59 9.61 -5.21 24.05
CA ALA A 59 10.86 -5.78 24.55
C ALA A 59 11.88 -4.69 24.92
N LEU A 60 11.97 -3.62 24.10
CA LEU A 60 12.82 -2.47 24.39
C LEU A 60 12.35 -1.71 25.64
N ALA A 61 11.06 -1.47 25.75
CA ALA A 61 10.48 -0.76 26.89
C ALA A 61 10.70 -1.53 28.20
N ASN A 62 10.52 -2.85 28.19
CA ASN A 62 10.79 -3.72 29.32
C ASN A 62 12.28 -3.66 29.75
N GLU A 63 13.21 -3.71 28.77
CA GLU A 63 14.65 -3.65 29.08
C GLU A 63 15.08 -2.30 29.65
N LEU A 64 14.43 -1.21 29.21
CA LEU A 64 14.73 0.15 29.67
C LEU A 64 13.88 0.58 30.87
N ASN A 65 13.01 -0.28 31.40
CA ASN A 65 12.02 0.01 32.44
C ASN A 65 11.17 1.24 32.12
N LEU A 66 10.67 1.32 30.88
CA LEU A 66 9.80 2.38 30.40
C LEU A 66 8.35 1.89 30.30
N GLU A 67 7.42 2.78 30.62
CA GLU A 67 6.00 2.54 30.42
C GLU A 67 5.64 2.71 28.92
N VAL A 68 4.89 1.77 28.35
CA VAL A 68 4.37 1.88 26.97
C VAL A 68 2.91 2.34 27.05
N VAL A 69 2.64 3.53 26.52
CA VAL A 69 1.27 4.01 26.30
C VAL A 69 0.92 3.70 24.85
N GLU A 70 0.21 2.58 24.65
CA GLU A 70 -0.20 2.13 23.33
C GLU A 70 -1.51 2.76 22.90
N MET A 71 -1.57 3.14 21.64
CA MET A 71 -2.75 3.64 20.96
C MET A 71 -2.83 2.97 19.58
N ASN A 72 -3.93 2.30 19.29
CA ASN A 72 -4.15 1.78 17.95
C ASN A 72 -4.76 2.89 17.08
N ALA A 73 -4.14 3.16 15.94
CA ALA A 73 -4.59 4.22 15.05
C ALA A 73 -5.97 3.96 14.43
N SER A 74 -6.39 2.69 14.34
CA SER A 74 -7.73 2.31 13.85
C SER A 74 -8.87 2.73 14.80
N ASP A 75 -8.56 2.92 16.11
CA ASP A 75 -9.55 3.31 17.11
C ASP A 75 -9.82 4.83 17.09
N PHE A 76 -8.97 5.59 16.41
CA PHE A 76 -9.04 7.05 16.36
C PHE A 76 -9.70 7.55 15.08
N ARG A 77 -11.02 7.64 15.09
CA ARG A 77 -11.80 8.18 13.96
C ARG A 77 -11.95 9.72 14.01
N ASN A 78 -11.67 10.36 15.16
CA ASN A 78 -11.86 11.79 15.34
C ASN A 78 -10.65 12.49 15.95
N LYS A 79 -10.40 13.74 15.48
CA LYS A 79 -9.36 14.66 15.97
C LYS A 79 -9.40 14.87 17.49
N ASP A 80 -10.60 14.91 18.07
CA ASP A 80 -10.79 15.19 19.50
C ASP A 80 -10.36 14.01 20.37
N GLN A 81 -10.52 12.79 19.93
CA GLN A 81 -10.03 11.59 20.63
C GLN A 81 -8.51 11.51 20.63
N ILE A 82 -7.86 11.83 19.51
CA ILE A 82 -6.39 11.87 19.43
C ILE A 82 -5.85 12.96 20.39
N ASN A 83 -6.46 14.14 20.38
CA ASN A 83 -6.02 15.25 21.23
C ASN A 83 -6.27 14.99 22.72
N SER A 84 -7.35 14.32 23.09
CA SER A 84 -7.66 14.05 24.51
C SER A 84 -6.76 12.96 25.11
N ILE A 85 -6.57 11.85 24.40
CA ILE A 85 -5.81 10.69 24.91
C ILE A 85 -4.31 10.89 24.69
N ALA A 86 -3.90 11.18 23.46
CA ALA A 86 -2.50 11.33 23.12
C ALA A 86 -1.91 12.63 23.67
N GLY A 87 -2.69 13.72 23.72
CA GLY A 87 -2.28 14.99 24.31
C GLY A 87 -2.04 14.88 25.82
N ALA A 88 -2.95 14.24 26.53
CA ALA A 88 -2.78 13.97 27.97
C ALA A 88 -1.58 13.05 28.22
N ALA A 89 -1.46 11.94 27.48
CA ALA A 89 -0.33 11.01 27.60
C ALA A 89 1.02 11.67 27.31
N SER A 90 1.08 12.63 26.38
CA SER A 90 2.32 13.30 25.98
C SER A 90 2.82 14.35 26.98
N GLN A 91 1.97 14.82 27.89
CA GLN A 91 2.28 15.89 28.86
C GLN A 91 2.39 15.39 30.30
N GLN A 92 1.64 14.36 30.68
CA GLN A 92 1.63 13.81 32.03
C GLN A 92 2.87 12.94 32.27
N MET A 93 3.48 13.06 33.43
CA MET A 93 4.56 12.16 33.87
C MET A 93 4.02 10.77 34.14
N SER A 94 4.89 9.75 34.01
CA SER A 94 4.53 8.37 34.37
C SER A 94 4.09 8.29 35.85
N LEU A 95 3.05 7.51 36.13
CA LEU A 95 2.56 7.29 37.51
C LEU A 95 3.62 6.67 38.43
N PHE A 96 4.61 5.99 37.88
CA PHE A 96 5.67 5.29 38.62
C PHE A 96 7.02 6.03 38.59
N GLY A 97 7.07 7.29 38.16
CA GLY A 97 8.30 8.10 38.15
C GLY A 97 9.32 7.73 37.08
N GLY A 98 9.03 6.73 36.20
CA GLY A 98 9.86 6.29 35.08
C GLY A 98 9.60 7.09 33.81
N GLY A 99 10.48 6.90 32.80
CA GLY A 99 10.22 7.38 31.44
C GLY A 99 9.09 6.60 30.78
N LYS A 100 8.51 7.15 29.70
CA LYS A 100 7.51 6.45 28.92
C LYS A 100 7.75 6.57 27.41
N ILE A 101 7.21 5.63 26.66
CA ILE A 101 7.15 5.60 25.21
C ILE A 101 5.69 5.69 24.79
N ILE A 102 5.37 6.56 23.84
CA ILE A 102 4.07 6.62 23.21
C ILE A 102 4.14 5.81 21.93
N LEU A 103 3.40 4.70 21.89
CA LEU A 103 3.28 3.83 20.74
C LEU A 103 1.98 4.11 19.99
N ILE A 104 2.07 4.48 18.72
CA ILE A 104 0.91 4.58 17.81
C ILE A 104 1.02 3.43 16.82
N ASP A 105 0.28 2.37 17.08
CA ASP A 105 0.34 1.15 16.26
C ASP A 105 -0.64 1.21 15.09
N GLU A 106 -0.30 0.52 14.01
CA GLU A 106 -1.12 0.37 12.80
C GLU A 106 -1.61 1.70 12.20
N LEU A 107 -0.70 2.65 12.00
CA LEU A 107 -1.00 3.97 11.44
C LEU A 107 -1.73 3.91 10.07
N ASP A 108 -1.61 2.78 9.36
CA ASP A 108 -2.35 2.50 8.12
C ASP A 108 -3.87 2.55 8.33
N GLY A 109 -4.35 2.22 9.53
CA GLY A 109 -5.76 2.24 9.91
C GLY A 109 -6.39 3.64 9.85
N ILE A 110 -5.59 4.70 9.92
CA ILE A 110 -6.05 6.06 9.63
C ILE A 110 -6.18 6.22 8.12
N ALA A 111 -7.24 5.70 7.54
CA ALA A 111 -7.41 5.74 6.11
C ALA A 111 -8.87 5.76 5.71
N GLY A 112 -9.43 6.94 5.57
CA GLY A 112 -10.74 7.07 4.94
C GLY A 112 -11.11 8.53 4.70
N ARG A 113 -12.07 8.75 3.81
CA ARG A 113 -12.67 10.08 3.58
C ARG A 113 -13.37 10.64 4.83
N GLN A 114 -13.46 9.84 5.90
CA GLN A 114 -14.10 10.19 7.18
C GLN A 114 -13.10 10.64 8.25
N ASP A 115 -11.78 10.41 8.07
CA ASP A 115 -10.74 10.77 9.05
C ASP A 115 -10.27 12.21 8.86
N PHE A 116 -11.18 13.17 9.10
CA PHE A 116 -10.85 14.59 9.02
C PHE A 116 -9.84 15.00 10.12
N GLY A 117 -8.57 15.15 9.72
CA GLY A 117 -7.54 15.77 10.55
C GLY A 117 -6.70 14.83 11.42
N GLY A 118 -6.91 13.51 11.41
CA GLY A 118 -6.13 12.55 12.21
C GLY A 118 -4.63 12.64 11.97
N VAL A 119 -4.19 12.63 10.71
CA VAL A 119 -2.78 12.77 10.35
C VAL A 119 -2.18 14.11 10.79
N ALA A 120 -2.94 15.20 10.68
CA ALA A 120 -2.51 16.53 11.12
C ALA A 120 -2.39 16.60 12.63
N SER A 121 -3.30 15.97 13.38
CA SER A 121 -3.26 15.90 14.84
C SER A 121 -2.05 15.10 15.33
N ILE A 122 -1.73 13.98 14.71
CA ILE A 122 -0.51 13.22 15.01
C ILE A 122 0.74 14.04 14.68
N ALA A 123 0.77 14.73 13.56
CA ALA A 123 1.90 15.59 13.19
C ALA A 123 2.09 16.76 14.19
N LYS A 124 1.02 17.25 14.81
CA LYS A 124 1.05 18.24 15.91
C LYS A 124 1.56 17.60 17.20
N LEU A 125 1.03 16.42 17.56
CA LEU A 125 1.47 15.64 18.72
C LEU A 125 2.98 15.36 18.71
N ILE A 126 3.55 14.98 17.55
CA ILE A 126 4.98 14.76 17.39
C ILE A 126 5.77 16.01 17.76
N SER A 127 5.29 17.21 17.41
CA SER A 127 5.99 18.46 17.69
C SER A 127 5.90 18.88 19.15
N GLU A 128 4.83 18.52 19.86
CA GLU A 128 4.52 18.97 21.22
C GLU A 128 4.89 17.97 22.32
N SER A 129 5.14 16.70 21.95
CA SER A 129 5.41 15.64 22.91
C SER A 129 6.73 15.84 23.67
N LYS A 130 6.68 15.58 24.97
CA LYS A 130 7.85 15.52 25.87
C LYS A 130 8.50 14.13 25.90
N PHE A 131 7.83 13.13 25.38
CA PHE A 131 8.25 11.73 25.37
C PHE A 131 8.47 11.20 23.95
N PRO A 132 9.32 10.19 23.76
CA PRO A 132 9.54 9.59 22.46
C PRO A 132 8.26 8.95 21.91
N ILE A 133 7.94 9.27 20.67
CA ILE A 133 6.83 8.70 19.95
C ILE A 133 7.38 7.69 18.95
N ILE A 134 6.86 6.46 19.00
CA ILE A 134 7.16 5.41 18.03
C ILE A 134 5.87 5.06 17.33
N MET A 135 5.91 5.03 16.01
CA MET A 135 4.75 4.71 15.17
C MET A 135 5.07 3.51 14.29
N THR A 136 4.07 2.66 14.07
CA THR A 136 4.22 1.54 13.14
C THR A 136 3.27 1.66 11.97
N LEU A 137 3.68 1.19 10.80
CA LEU A 137 2.84 1.06 9.62
C LEU A 137 3.45 0.06 8.62
N GLN A 138 2.70 -0.31 7.59
CA GLN A 138 3.21 -1.20 6.54
C GLN A 138 3.87 -0.41 5.41
N ASN A 139 3.17 0.57 4.83
CA ASN A 139 3.66 1.34 3.69
C ASN A 139 3.75 2.85 3.99
N PRO A 140 4.94 3.41 4.24
CA PRO A 140 5.14 4.81 4.58
C PRO A 140 5.00 5.77 3.38
N TYR A 141 5.07 5.25 2.16
CA TYR A 141 5.15 6.09 0.95
C TYR A 141 3.81 6.60 0.45
N ASN A 142 2.70 6.24 1.08
CA ASN A 142 1.42 6.84 0.78
C ASN A 142 1.47 8.37 1.00
N LYS A 143 0.91 9.13 0.06
CA LYS A 143 0.95 10.62 0.07
C LYS A 143 0.38 11.23 1.36
N LYS A 144 -0.61 10.60 1.97
CA LYS A 144 -1.24 11.06 3.22
C LYS A 144 -0.25 11.16 4.39
N PHE A 145 0.81 10.35 4.42
CA PHE A 145 1.79 10.34 5.51
C PHE A 145 2.99 11.27 5.28
N SER A 146 3.00 12.08 4.22
CA SER A 146 4.14 12.95 3.90
C SER A 146 4.51 13.91 5.03
N SER A 147 3.53 14.49 5.72
CA SER A 147 3.73 15.41 6.84
C SER A 147 4.34 14.71 8.06
N ILE A 148 3.97 13.46 8.33
CA ILE A 148 4.53 12.64 9.40
C ILE A 148 5.96 12.23 9.06
N ARG A 149 6.20 11.70 7.84
CA ARG A 149 7.55 11.29 7.40
C ARG A 149 8.59 12.38 7.57
N ASN A 150 8.25 13.62 7.23
CA ASN A 150 9.18 14.74 7.35
C ASN A 150 9.61 15.03 8.80
N LYS A 151 8.77 14.69 9.77
CA LYS A 151 9.01 14.92 11.22
C LYS A 151 9.62 13.73 11.95
N CYS A 152 9.66 12.54 11.29
CA CYS A 152 10.09 11.28 11.89
C CYS A 152 11.42 10.79 11.34
N GLU A 153 12.13 10.03 12.13
CA GLU A 153 13.17 9.15 11.68
C GLU A 153 12.54 7.90 11.09
N MET A 154 12.92 7.55 9.85
CA MET A 154 12.33 6.42 9.13
C MET A 154 13.17 5.18 9.38
N LEU A 155 12.54 4.11 9.86
CA LEU A 155 13.21 2.86 10.18
C LEU A 155 12.51 1.69 9.50
N LYS A 156 13.24 1.00 8.64
CA LYS A 156 12.73 -0.19 7.96
C LYS A 156 12.98 -1.43 8.81
N PHE A 157 11.94 -2.21 9.03
CA PHE A 157 12.01 -3.59 9.49
C PHE A 157 12.00 -4.50 8.28
N GLU A 158 13.07 -5.27 8.12
CA GLU A 158 13.19 -6.20 7.00
C GLU A 158 12.30 -7.43 7.23
N ASP A 159 11.93 -8.07 6.13
CA ASP A 159 11.24 -9.36 6.21
C ASP A 159 12.18 -10.39 6.83
N LEU A 160 11.65 -11.20 7.75
CA LEU A 160 12.44 -12.24 8.37
C LEU A 160 12.80 -13.31 7.34
N ASP A 161 14.06 -13.70 7.31
CA ASP A 161 14.50 -14.81 6.49
C ASP A 161 14.00 -16.16 7.04
N ALA A 162 13.98 -17.18 6.20
CA ALA A 162 13.47 -18.49 6.59
C ALA A 162 14.26 -19.12 7.75
N ASN A 163 15.55 -18.78 7.91
CA ASN A 163 16.36 -19.28 9.01
C ASN A 163 15.97 -18.59 10.33
N SER A 164 15.71 -17.30 10.32
CA SER A 164 15.21 -16.56 11.49
C SER A 164 13.88 -17.10 11.97
N ILE A 165 12.95 -17.36 11.06
CA ILE A 165 11.65 -17.98 11.40
C ILE A 165 11.87 -19.41 11.94
N PHE A 166 12.72 -20.20 11.29
CA PHE A 166 13.05 -21.55 11.77
C PHE A 166 13.58 -21.53 13.21
N MET A 167 14.48 -20.60 13.55
CA MET A 167 15.00 -20.46 14.91
C MET A 167 13.90 -20.09 15.92
N ILE A 168 12.97 -19.22 15.56
CA ILE A 168 11.82 -18.86 16.40
C ILE A 168 10.94 -20.10 16.64
N LEU A 169 10.57 -20.81 15.57
CA LEU A 169 9.72 -21.99 15.67
C LEU A 169 10.39 -23.12 16.47
N LYS A 170 11.69 -23.34 16.27
CA LYS A 170 12.47 -24.34 17.01
C LYS A 170 12.49 -24.05 18.50
N ASN A 171 12.76 -22.79 18.88
CA ASN A 171 12.74 -22.39 20.29
C ASN A 171 11.38 -22.62 20.97
N ILE A 172 10.28 -22.37 20.24
CA ILE A 172 8.92 -22.60 20.73
C ILE A 172 8.64 -24.10 20.82
N ALA A 173 8.96 -24.86 19.78
CA ALA A 173 8.73 -26.30 19.74
C ALA A 173 9.49 -27.05 20.88
N ASP A 174 10.74 -26.64 21.16
CA ASP A 174 11.54 -27.18 22.26
C ASP A 174 10.91 -26.86 23.64
N LYS A 175 10.44 -25.62 23.83
CA LYS A 175 9.75 -25.22 25.07
C LYS A 175 8.42 -25.93 25.28
N GLU A 176 7.67 -26.20 24.21
CA GLU A 176 6.41 -26.97 24.28
C GLU A 176 6.61 -28.47 24.20
N ARG A 177 7.87 -28.94 24.11
CA ARG A 177 8.24 -30.39 24.06
C ARG A 177 7.56 -31.13 22.90
N ILE A 178 7.41 -30.43 21.77
CA ILE A 178 6.82 -31.00 20.55
C ILE A 178 7.83 -31.93 19.90
N LYS A 179 7.37 -33.07 19.41
CA LYS A 179 8.17 -33.93 18.55
C LYS A 179 8.12 -33.41 17.11
N TYR A 180 9.28 -33.04 16.57
CA TYR A 180 9.39 -32.52 15.21
C TYR A 180 10.65 -33.05 14.52
N ASP A 181 10.63 -32.95 13.19
CA ASP A 181 11.82 -33.07 12.36
C ASP A 181 12.24 -31.67 11.86
N ASP A 182 13.56 -31.43 11.86
CA ASP A 182 14.12 -30.13 11.42
C ASP A 182 13.70 -29.76 9.98
N THR A 183 13.47 -30.77 9.10
CA THR A 183 13.02 -30.57 7.71
C THR A 183 11.59 -30.02 7.69
N SER A 184 10.71 -30.56 8.51
CA SER A 184 9.31 -30.12 8.65
C SER A 184 9.23 -28.68 9.18
N LEU A 185 10.02 -28.33 10.22
CA LEU A 185 10.09 -26.96 10.71
C LEU A 185 10.66 -25.98 9.67
N LYS A 186 11.70 -26.38 8.95
CA LYS A 186 12.26 -25.55 7.87
C LYS A 186 11.26 -25.34 6.73
N ARG A 187 10.46 -26.35 6.39
CA ARG A 187 9.40 -26.26 5.40
C ARG A 187 8.32 -25.29 5.85
N LEU A 188 7.87 -25.38 7.10
CA LEU A 188 6.92 -24.44 7.69
C LEU A 188 7.45 -23.00 7.71
N ALA A 189 8.73 -22.81 8.08
CA ALA A 189 9.38 -21.51 8.07
C ALA A 189 9.44 -20.88 6.67
N ARG A 190 9.81 -21.66 5.65
CA ARG A 190 9.85 -21.19 4.25
C ARG A 190 8.48 -20.83 3.73
N ARG A 191 7.44 -21.55 4.14
CA ARG A 191 6.06 -21.31 3.70
C ARG A 191 5.55 -19.94 4.17
N ASN A 192 5.92 -19.52 5.35
CA ASN A 192 5.43 -18.26 5.95
C ASN A 192 6.17 -16.99 5.49
N GLN A 193 7.18 -17.07 4.61
CA GLN A 193 7.83 -15.96 3.87
C GLN A 193 8.01 -14.65 4.67
N GLY A 194 8.56 -14.69 5.87
CA GLY A 194 8.84 -13.49 6.65
C GLY A 194 7.79 -13.15 7.73
N ASP A 195 6.61 -13.79 7.74
CA ASP A 195 5.58 -13.61 8.76
C ASP A 195 5.76 -14.58 9.94
N ALA A 196 6.48 -14.14 10.99
CA ALA A 196 6.67 -14.95 12.20
C ALA A 196 5.36 -15.18 12.97
N ARG A 197 4.43 -14.20 12.97
CA ARG A 197 3.12 -14.34 13.62
C ARG A 197 2.34 -15.47 12.98
N GLY A 198 2.34 -15.48 11.66
CA GLY A 198 1.75 -16.54 10.88
C GLY A 198 2.35 -17.89 11.16
N ALA A 199 3.68 -17.99 11.17
CA ALA A 199 4.40 -19.23 11.41
C ALA A 199 4.12 -19.82 12.79
N ILE A 200 4.05 -18.99 13.83
CA ILE A 200 3.75 -19.42 15.20
C ILE A 200 2.31 -19.95 15.30
N ASN A 201 1.34 -19.29 14.68
CA ASN A 201 -0.04 -19.76 14.65
C ASN A 201 -0.16 -21.10 13.91
N ASP A 202 0.51 -21.23 12.76
CA ASP A 202 0.50 -22.48 12.00
C ASP A 202 1.13 -23.61 12.83
N LEU A 203 2.25 -23.35 13.51
CA LEU A 203 2.87 -24.33 14.40
C LEU A 203 1.90 -24.76 15.50
N GLN A 204 1.24 -23.82 16.18
CA GLN A 204 0.28 -24.12 17.25
C GLN A 204 -0.89 -24.98 16.75
N ILE A 205 -1.43 -24.67 15.56
CA ILE A 205 -2.53 -25.44 14.97
C ILE A 205 -2.09 -26.86 14.60
N LEU A 206 -0.92 -26.97 13.92
CA LEU A 206 -0.45 -28.25 13.42
C LEU A 206 0.06 -29.20 14.51
N THR A 207 0.38 -28.66 15.68
CA THR A 207 0.96 -29.44 16.79
C THR A 207 -0.02 -29.67 17.93
N SER A 208 -1.32 -29.52 17.67
CA SER A 208 -2.37 -29.81 18.66
C SER A 208 -2.30 -31.24 19.26
N GLU A 209 -1.74 -32.17 18.51
CA GLU A 209 -1.50 -33.58 18.95
C GLU A 209 -0.10 -33.82 19.54
N GLY A 210 0.71 -32.77 19.78
CA GLY A 210 2.05 -32.86 20.36
C GLY A 210 3.17 -33.29 19.41
N LYS A 211 2.88 -33.43 18.10
CA LYS A 211 3.86 -33.77 17.06
C LYS A 211 3.62 -32.94 15.80
N LEU A 212 4.68 -32.65 15.06
CA LEU A 212 4.63 -32.00 13.75
C LEU A 212 4.94 -33.04 12.67
N GLU A 213 3.95 -33.40 11.86
CA GLU A 213 4.14 -34.30 10.73
C GLU A 213 4.21 -33.53 9.41
N GLU A 214 4.98 -34.06 8.47
CA GLU A 214 5.15 -33.41 7.15
C GLU A 214 3.84 -33.39 6.37
N SER A 215 3.02 -34.43 6.47
CA SER A 215 1.70 -34.54 5.83
C SER A 215 0.74 -33.42 6.25
N THR A 216 0.75 -33.04 7.51
CA THR A 216 -0.14 -31.99 8.03
C THR A 216 0.25 -30.59 7.55
N ILE A 217 1.52 -30.37 7.20
CA ILE A 217 1.98 -29.10 6.61
C ILE A 217 1.39 -28.88 5.21
N ASP A 218 1.20 -29.93 4.44
CA ASP A 218 0.64 -29.86 3.09
C ASP A 218 -0.87 -29.56 3.11
N GLU A 219 -1.57 -29.96 4.17
CA GLU A 219 -3.00 -29.68 4.35
C GLU A 219 -3.31 -28.22 4.73
N LEU A 220 -2.32 -27.47 5.22
CA LEU A 220 -2.51 -26.05 5.44
C LEU A 220 -2.90 -25.36 4.12
N SER A 221 -4.09 -24.79 4.09
CA SER A 221 -4.47 -23.90 2.98
C SER A 221 -3.41 -22.80 2.85
N GLU A 222 -2.95 -22.55 1.63
CA GLU A 222 -2.08 -21.40 1.37
C GLU A 222 -2.76 -20.14 1.91
N ARG A 223 -2.07 -19.42 2.79
CA ARG A 223 -2.57 -18.12 3.24
C ARG A 223 -2.64 -17.22 2.03
N ASN A 224 -3.76 -16.51 1.88
CA ASN A 224 -3.88 -15.47 0.89
C ASN A 224 -2.75 -14.47 1.10
N ARG A 225 -1.75 -14.53 0.24
CA ARG A 225 -0.61 -13.61 0.25
C ARG A 225 -0.86 -12.57 -0.79
N THR A 226 -0.53 -11.34 -0.46
CA THR A 226 -0.49 -10.27 -1.43
C THR A 226 0.56 -10.61 -2.48
N GLU A 227 0.14 -11.09 -3.62
CA GLU A 227 1.03 -11.31 -4.75
C GLU A 227 1.42 -9.97 -5.36
N ASN A 228 2.70 -9.84 -5.69
CA ASN A 228 3.12 -8.69 -6.49
C ASN A 228 2.50 -8.82 -7.89
N MET A 229 1.94 -7.73 -8.41
CA MET A 229 1.39 -7.66 -9.78
C MET A 229 2.33 -8.26 -10.82
N LEU A 230 3.63 -8.10 -10.66
CA LEU A 230 4.61 -8.67 -11.59
C LEU A 230 4.58 -10.20 -11.62
N GLN A 231 4.40 -10.86 -10.47
CA GLN A 231 4.28 -12.32 -10.38
C GLN A 231 2.97 -12.81 -11.01
N ALA A 232 1.88 -12.09 -10.75
CA ALA A 232 0.59 -12.38 -11.37
C ALA A 232 0.67 -12.27 -12.91
N LEU A 233 1.30 -11.24 -13.45
CA LEU A 233 1.52 -11.11 -14.90
C LEU A 233 2.38 -12.22 -15.46
N VAL A 234 3.41 -12.69 -14.75
CA VAL A 234 4.20 -13.86 -15.18
C VAL A 234 3.31 -15.09 -15.27
N LYS A 235 2.42 -15.35 -14.30
CA LYS A 235 1.47 -16.48 -14.38
C LYS A 235 0.59 -16.39 -15.62
N VAL A 236 0.04 -15.22 -15.95
CA VAL A 236 -0.82 -15.02 -17.11
C VAL A 236 -0.03 -15.13 -18.43
N PHE A 237 1.11 -14.44 -18.52
CA PHE A 237 1.84 -14.33 -19.77
C PHE A 237 2.77 -15.52 -20.09
N LYS A 238 3.32 -16.18 -19.07
CA LYS A 238 4.25 -17.31 -19.26
C LYS A 238 3.58 -18.68 -19.11
N SER A 239 2.28 -18.74 -18.78
CA SER A 239 1.52 -19.98 -18.79
C SER A 239 0.63 -20.08 -20.03
N THR A 240 0.41 -21.29 -20.53
CA THR A 240 -0.63 -21.65 -21.50
C THR A 240 -1.74 -22.47 -20.86
N ASP A 241 -1.57 -22.84 -19.59
CA ASP A 241 -2.54 -23.60 -18.82
C ASP A 241 -3.56 -22.64 -18.16
N PRO A 242 -4.85 -22.76 -18.50
CA PRO A 242 -5.90 -21.92 -17.94
C PRO A 242 -6.06 -22.11 -16.41
N SER A 243 -5.78 -23.29 -15.86
CA SER A 243 -5.91 -23.59 -14.44
C SER A 243 -4.91 -22.82 -13.59
N VAL A 244 -3.70 -22.61 -14.11
CA VAL A 244 -2.64 -21.82 -13.48
C VAL A 244 -2.94 -20.32 -13.58
N ALA A 245 -3.48 -19.89 -14.71
CA ALA A 245 -3.70 -18.47 -14.98
C ALA A 245 -4.93 -17.90 -14.29
N ILE A 246 -6.01 -18.69 -14.07
CA ILE A 246 -7.31 -18.18 -13.62
C ILE A 246 -7.26 -17.50 -12.26
N ASN A 247 -6.40 -17.98 -11.36
CA ASN A 247 -6.23 -17.47 -10.00
C ASN A 247 -5.08 -16.46 -9.90
N ALA A 248 -4.56 -15.95 -11.02
CA ALA A 248 -3.37 -15.09 -11.03
C ALA A 248 -3.58 -13.77 -10.28
N PHE A 249 -4.80 -13.22 -10.28
CA PHE A 249 -5.13 -11.95 -9.62
C PHE A 249 -5.82 -12.07 -8.27
N ASP A 250 -6.05 -13.29 -7.75
CA ASP A 250 -6.81 -13.49 -6.51
C ASP A 250 -6.12 -12.87 -5.29
N ASN A 251 -4.78 -12.82 -5.29
CA ASN A 251 -3.97 -12.32 -4.19
C ASN A 251 -3.26 -10.98 -4.51
N VAL A 252 -3.74 -10.25 -5.51
CA VAL A 252 -3.20 -8.94 -5.90
C VAL A 252 -3.99 -7.83 -5.22
N GLU A 253 -3.32 -6.82 -4.66
CA GLU A 253 -3.97 -5.69 -3.97
C GLU A 253 -4.72 -4.74 -4.91
N GLU A 254 -4.36 -4.72 -6.19
CA GLU A 254 -4.96 -3.86 -7.19
C GLU A 254 -6.33 -4.39 -7.64
N ASP A 255 -7.23 -3.47 -7.99
CA ASP A 255 -8.51 -3.82 -8.56
C ASP A 255 -8.37 -4.37 -10.01
N LEU A 256 -9.40 -5.09 -10.48
CA LEU A 256 -9.40 -5.67 -11.85
C LEU A 256 -9.30 -4.61 -12.96
N ASP A 257 -9.62 -3.34 -12.70
CA ASP A 257 -9.42 -2.26 -13.67
C ASP A 257 -7.92 -1.95 -13.82
N GLN A 258 -7.19 -1.90 -12.70
CA GLN A 258 -5.74 -1.73 -12.71
C GLN A 258 -5.05 -2.95 -13.32
N CYS A 259 -5.47 -4.17 -12.97
CA CYS A 259 -4.96 -5.40 -13.57
C CYS A 259 -5.11 -5.39 -15.11
N ALA A 260 -6.26 -4.95 -15.62
CA ALA A 260 -6.49 -4.83 -17.06
C ALA A 260 -5.56 -3.80 -17.72
N PHE A 261 -5.28 -2.66 -17.05
CA PHE A 261 -4.33 -1.68 -17.57
C PHE A 261 -2.90 -2.20 -17.60
N TRP A 262 -2.49 -2.99 -16.62
CA TRP A 262 -1.20 -3.66 -16.62
C TRP A 262 -1.09 -4.67 -17.76
N LEU A 263 -2.15 -5.45 -18.03
CA LEU A 263 -2.20 -6.38 -19.16
C LEU A 263 -2.10 -5.64 -20.49
N ASP A 264 -2.92 -4.61 -20.71
CA ASP A 264 -2.95 -3.83 -21.94
C ASP A 264 -1.59 -3.18 -22.27
N GLU A 265 -0.86 -2.68 -21.28
CA GLU A 265 0.45 -2.07 -21.47
C GLU A 265 1.55 -3.10 -21.86
N ASN A 266 1.47 -4.31 -21.31
CA ASN A 266 2.54 -5.29 -21.45
C ASN A 266 2.24 -6.39 -22.49
N LEU A 267 0.98 -6.58 -22.85
CA LEU A 267 0.55 -7.58 -23.84
C LEU A 267 1.27 -7.45 -25.20
N PRO A 268 1.43 -6.25 -25.80
CA PRO A 268 2.12 -6.11 -27.08
C PRO A 268 3.62 -6.43 -27.01
N LYS A 269 4.21 -6.38 -25.82
CA LYS A 269 5.62 -6.72 -25.59
C LYS A 269 5.81 -8.22 -25.47
N GLU A 270 4.80 -8.91 -24.93
CA GLU A 270 4.86 -10.34 -24.66
C GLU A 270 4.41 -11.18 -25.86
N TYR A 271 3.38 -10.74 -26.60
CA TYR A 271 2.81 -11.47 -27.72
C TYR A 271 3.36 -10.90 -29.05
N GLU A 272 4.42 -11.53 -29.56
CA GLU A 272 5.09 -11.11 -30.81
C GLU A 272 4.30 -11.52 -32.06
N ASN A 273 3.53 -12.63 -31.97
CA ASN A 273 2.70 -13.09 -33.08
C ASN A 273 1.43 -12.23 -33.17
N PRO A 274 1.15 -11.59 -34.33
CA PRO A 274 -0.04 -10.75 -34.50
C PRO A 274 -1.37 -11.51 -34.29
N GLU A 275 -1.45 -12.79 -34.61
CA GLU A 275 -2.66 -13.58 -34.42
C GLU A 275 -2.94 -13.85 -32.95
N ASP A 276 -1.90 -14.20 -32.17
CA ASP A 276 -2.00 -14.39 -30.73
C ASP A 276 -2.41 -13.09 -30.05
N LEU A 277 -1.79 -11.99 -30.47
CA LEU A 277 -2.10 -10.65 -29.97
C LEU A 277 -3.56 -10.26 -30.25
N ALA A 278 -4.04 -10.52 -31.47
CA ALA A 278 -5.43 -10.24 -31.85
C ALA A 278 -6.42 -11.06 -31.02
N ARG A 279 -6.15 -12.37 -30.81
CA ARG A 279 -6.96 -13.24 -29.96
C ARG A 279 -6.99 -12.74 -28.50
N ALA A 280 -5.86 -12.28 -27.97
CA ALA A 280 -5.76 -11.76 -26.61
C ALA A 280 -6.53 -10.44 -26.47
N TYR A 281 -6.42 -9.52 -27.42
CA TYR A 281 -7.20 -8.28 -27.40
C TYR A 281 -8.71 -8.52 -27.58
N ASP A 282 -9.15 -9.56 -28.31
CA ASP A 282 -10.56 -9.97 -28.33
C ASP A 282 -11.05 -10.32 -26.90
N LYS A 283 -10.24 -11.07 -26.12
CA LYS A 283 -10.59 -11.40 -24.73
C LYS A 283 -10.65 -10.15 -23.83
N LEU A 284 -9.67 -9.24 -23.95
CA LEU A 284 -9.70 -7.97 -23.24
C LEU A 284 -10.91 -7.12 -23.59
N SER A 285 -11.27 -7.05 -24.88
CA SER A 285 -12.45 -6.33 -25.34
C SER A 285 -13.73 -6.90 -24.76
N ARG A 286 -13.87 -8.23 -24.72
CA ARG A 286 -15.02 -8.89 -24.09
C ARG A 286 -15.08 -8.64 -22.59
N ALA A 287 -13.94 -8.64 -21.90
CA ALA A 287 -13.89 -8.29 -20.48
C ALA A 287 -14.40 -6.85 -20.24
N ASP A 288 -14.05 -5.89 -21.11
CA ASP A 288 -14.52 -4.51 -21.02
C ASP A 288 -16.05 -4.39 -21.20
N ILE A 289 -16.64 -5.21 -22.08
CA ILE A 289 -18.11 -5.28 -22.24
C ILE A 289 -18.76 -5.74 -20.93
N PHE A 290 -18.24 -6.78 -20.27
CA PHE A 290 -18.77 -7.22 -18.97
C PHE A 290 -18.60 -6.17 -17.88
N LYS A 291 -17.47 -5.46 -17.83
CA LYS A 291 -17.25 -4.33 -16.91
C LYS A 291 -18.31 -3.24 -17.09
N ARG A 292 -18.62 -2.88 -18.33
CA ARG A 292 -19.69 -1.89 -18.62
C ARG A 292 -21.06 -2.37 -18.18
N ARG A 293 -21.37 -3.67 -18.34
CA ARG A 293 -22.61 -4.27 -17.86
C ARG A 293 -22.70 -4.25 -16.34
N ILE A 294 -21.59 -4.54 -15.62
CA ILE A 294 -21.54 -4.40 -14.15
C ILE A 294 -21.91 -2.99 -13.73
N ARG A 295 -21.31 -1.97 -14.32
CA ARG A 295 -21.58 -0.56 -13.98
C ARG A 295 -23.02 -0.15 -14.29
N ARG A 296 -23.59 -0.64 -15.37
CA ARG A 296 -24.97 -0.30 -15.79
C ARG A 296 -26.03 -1.02 -14.98
N TRP A 297 -25.84 -2.31 -14.73
CA TRP A 297 -26.86 -3.18 -14.15
C TRP A 297 -26.59 -3.56 -12.69
N GLN A 298 -25.45 -3.16 -12.13
CA GLN A 298 -24.99 -3.50 -10.78
C GLN A 298 -24.92 -5.03 -10.52
N HIS A 299 -24.73 -5.82 -11.59
CA HIS A 299 -24.61 -7.28 -11.53
C HIS A 299 -23.17 -7.70 -11.31
N TRP A 300 -22.73 -7.67 -10.05
CA TRP A 300 -21.36 -7.98 -9.63
C TRP A 300 -20.89 -9.40 -9.94
N ARG A 301 -21.81 -10.37 -10.16
CA ARG A 301 -21.46 -11.72 -10.60
C ARG A 301 -20.66 -11.77 -11.90
N PHE A 302 -20.76 -10.77 -12.74
CA PHE A 302 -19.94 -10.68 -13.97
C PHE A 302 -18.45 -10.44 -13.72
N LEU A 303 -18.03 -10.11 -12.48
CA LEU A 303 -16.60 -10.05 -12.14
C LEU A 303 -15.87 -11.37 -12.37
N VAL A 304 -16.56 -12.51 -12.16
CA VAL A 304 -15.99 -13.83 -12.44
C VAL A 304 -15.61 -13.96 -13.92
N TYR A 305 -16.49 -13.50 -14.83
CA TYR A 305 -16.21 -13.54 -16.28
C TYR A 305 -15.13 -12.53 -16.66
N VAL A 306 -15.10 -11.36 -16.02
CA VAL A 306 -14.02 -10.38 -16.24
C VAL A 306 -12.68 -10.97 -15.82
N ASN A 307 -12.59 -11.56 -14.64
CA ASN A 307 -11.36 -12.20 -14.16
C ASN A 307 -10.92 -13.34 -15.10
N ALA A 308 -11.84 -14.26 -15.45
CA ALA A 308 -11.52 -15.38 -16.34
C ALA A 308 -11.03 -14.92 -17.71
N LEU A 309 -11.60 -13.86 -18.29
CA LEU A 309 -11.17 -13.32 -19.58
C LEU A 309 -9.81 -12.62 -19.52
N LEU A 310 -9.55 -11.86 -18.42
CA LEU A 310 -8.27 -11.17 -18.22
C LEU A 310 -7.12 -12.14 -17.93
N THR A 311 -7.39 -13.25 -17.27
CA THR A 311 -6.38 -14.23 -16.84
C THR A 311 -6.28 -15.40 -17.79
N ALA A 312 -7.14 -16.42 -17.62
CA ALA A 312 -7.13 -17.62 -18.45
C ALA A 312 -7.39 -17.32 -19.93
N GLY A 313 -8.32 -16.39 -20.25
CA GLY A 313 -8.60 -15.99 -21.63
C GLY A 313 -7.37 -15.43 -22.34
N VAL A 314 -6.61 -14.55 -21.69
CA VAL A 314 -5.34 -14.04 -22.25
C VAL A 314 -4.30 -15.14 -22.33
N ALA A 315 -4.16 -15.97 -21.29
CA ALA A 315 -3.16 -17.03 -21.24
C ALA A 315 -3.30 -18.04 -22.39
N VAL A 316 -4.53 -18.47 -22.71
CA VAL A 316 -4.80 -19.44 -23.79
C VAL A 316 -4.84 -18.83 -25.20
N SER A 317 -4.72 -17.50 -25.31
CA SER A 317 -4.75 -16.82 -26.62
C SER A 317 -3.46 -16.97 -27.41
N LYS A 318 -2.39 -17.52 -26.84
CA LYS A 318 -1.11 -17.76 -27.49
C LYS A 318 -0.90 -19.26 -27.70
N ASP A 319 -0.29 -19.61 -28.84
CA ASP A 319 0.04 -20.98 -29.16
C ASP A 319 1.31 -21.44 -28.43
N ALA A 320 2.27 -20.55 -28.24
CA ALA A 320 3.50 -20.81 -27.50
C ALA A 320 3.89 -19.68 -26.55
N LYS A 321 4.51 -20.02 -25.43
CA LYS A 321 5.01 -19.01 -24.48
C LYS A 321 6.26 -18.33 -25.01
N ASN A 322 6.34 -17.01 -24.85
CA ASN A 322 7.56 -16.26 -25.13
C ASN A 322 8.65 -16.64 -24.11
N LYS A 323 9.83 -17.04 -24.58
CA LYS A 323 10.97 -17.41 -23.73
C LYS A 323 11.85 -16.23 -23.33
N LYS A 324 11.65 -15.07 -23.97
CA LYS A 324 12.43 -13.85 -23.67
C LYS A 324 12.04 -13.29 -22.32
N PHE A 325 13.02 -12.72 -21.62
CA PHE A 325 12.75 -11.94 -20.42
C PHE A 325 12.21 -10.56 -20.81
N ILE A 326 11.02 -10.22 -20.32
CA ILE A 326 10.37 -8.93 -20.56
C ILE A 326 10.14 -8.23 -19.24
N SER A 327 10.62 -7.00 -19.15
CA SER A 327 10.37 -6.14 -17.99
C SER A 327 8.97 -5.53 -18.08
N TYR A 328 8.05 -5.99 -17.23
CA TYR A 328 6.70 -5.43 -17.16
C TYR A 328 6.70 -4.08 -16.45
N LYS A 329 5.89 -3.15 -16.95
CA LYS A 329 5.78 -1.79 -16.43
C LYS A 329 4.31 -1.38 -16.29
N PRO A 330 3.98 -0.52 -15.31
CA PRO A 330 2.66 0.06 -15.20
C PRO A 330 2.37 0.99 -16.38
N THR A 331 1.10 1.14 -16.73
CA THR A 331 0.69 2.08 -17.77
C THR A 331 0.87 3.52 -17.34
N GLY A 332 1.49 4.32 -18.19
CA GLY A 332 1.57 5.79 -18.03
C GLY A 332 0.41 6.55 -18.69
N ARG A 333 -0.55 5.85 -19.36
CA ARG A 333 -1.61 6.48 -20.16
C ARG A 333 -2.54 7.36 -19.32
N ILE A 334 -2.97 6.88 -18.15
CA ILE A 334 -3.87 7.62 -17.25
C ILE A 334 -3.22 8.94 -16.82
N LEU A 335 -1.95 8.91 -16.45
CA LEU A 335 -1.19 10.10 -16.06
C LEU A 335 -1.05 11.06 -17.24
N LYS A 336 -0.71 10.56 -18.42
CA LYS A 336 -0.63 11.37 -19.66
C LYS A 336 -1.96 12.02 -20.02
N MET A 337 -3.08 11.28 -19.91
CA MET A 337 -4.43 11.82 -20.11
C MET A 337 -4.78 12.88 -19.08
N TRP A 338 -4.43 12.68 -17.82
CA TRP A 338 -4.64 13.67 -16.77
C TRP A 338 -3.82 14.95 -17.04
N TRP A 339 -2.55 14.82 -17.42
CA TRP A 339 -1.71 15.96 -17.82
C TRP A 339 -2.29 16.71 -19.02
N ALA A 340 -2.75 15.99 -20.06
CA ALA A 340 -3.38 16.59 -21.23
C ALA A 340 -4.66 17.32 -20.84
N LYS A 341 -5.48 16.73 -19.96
CA LYS A 341 -6.70 17.37 -19.43
C LYS A 341 -6.37 18.64 -18.64
N GLN A 342 -5.37 18.60 -17.76
CA GLN A 342 -4.92 19.77 -16.99
C GLN A 342 -4.42 20.89 -17.92
N LYS A 343 -3.60 20.53 -18.92
CA LYS A 343 -3.11 21.50 -19.92
C LYS A 343 -4.22 22.13 -20.74
N SER A 344 -5.30 21.41 -21.00
CA SER A 344 -6.43 21.88 -21.80
C SER A 344 -7.53 22.57 -20.97
N MET A 345 -7.48 22.52 -19.64
CA MET A 345 -8.53 23.08 -18.77
C MET A 345 -8.76 24.57 -19.01
N LYS A 346 -7.68 25.38 -19.05
CA LYS A 346 -7.82 26.84 -19.30
C LYS A 346 -8.35 27.13 -20.71
N LYS A 347 -7.89 26.37 -21.72
CA LYS A 347 -8.42 26.45 -23.08
C LYS A 347 -9.93 26.18 -23.12
N LYS A 348 -10.38 25.17 -22.37
CA LYS A 348 -11.79 24.79 -22.30
C LYS A 348 -12.64 25.87 -21.56
N ALA A 349 -12.14 26.37 -20.42
CA ALA A 349 -12.83 27.42 -19.65
C ALA A 349 -13.07 28.69 -20.50
N ILE A 350 -12.04 29.15 -21.21
CA ILE A 350 -12.16 30.30 -22.13
C ILE A 350 -13.16 30.01 -23.27
N ALA A 351 -13.10 28.77 -23.84
CA ALA A 351 -14.05 28.40 -24.89
C ALA A 351 -15.49 28.33 -24.38
N GLU A 352 -15.73 27.95 -23.13
CA GLU A 352 -17.06 27.98 -22.51
C GLU A 352 -17.59 29.38 -22.35
N LYS A 353 -16.76 30.36 -21.95
CA LYS A 353 -17.12 31.78 -21.86
C LYS A 353 -17.43 32.36 -23.24
N LEU A 354 -16.59 32.06 -24.24
CA LEU A 354 -16.83 32.43 -25.64
C LEU A 354 -18.12 31.84 -26.17
N ALA A 355 -18.35 30.56 -25.98
CA ALA A 355 -19.53 29.85 -26.47
C ALA A 355 -20.84 30.46 -25.93
N LYS A 356 -20.85 30.88 -24.66
CA LYS A 356 -22.00 31.56 -24.03
C LYS A 356 -22.29 32.90 -24.69
N LYS A 357 -21.25 33.69 -25.01
CA LYS A 357 -21.41 35.02 -25.61
C LYS A 357 -21.72 34.98 -27.09
N THR A 358 -21.23 33.95 -27.81
CA THR A 358 -21.43 33.83 -29.27
C THR A 358 -22.56 32.86 -29.64
N HIS A 359 -23.27 32.29 -28.65
CA HIS A 359 -24.35 31.32 -28.88
C HIS A 359 -23.92 30.13 -29.78
N SER A 360 -22.69 29.67 -29.61
CA SER A 360 -22.07 28.60 -30.41
C SER A 360 -21.65 27.41 -29.59
N SER A 361 -21.20 26.33 -30.23
CA SER A 361 -20.72 25.15 -29.49
C SER A 361 -19.31 25.37 -28.91
N ILE A 362 -19.06 24.82 -27.72
CA ILE A 362 -17.72 24.84 -27.08
C ILE A 362 -16.66 24.24 -28.02
N LYS A 363 -17.03 23.16 -28.76
CA LYS A 363 -16.12 22.46 -29.67
C LYS A 363 -15.65 23.37 -30.82
N GLU A 364 -16.52 24.24 -31.30
CA GLU A 364 -16.22 25.22 -32.34
C GLU A 364 -15.31 26.32 -31.77
N GLN A 365 -15.66 26.87 -30.62
CA GLN A 365 -14.87 27.90 -29.98
C GLN A 365 -13.45 27.46 -29.57
N ILE A 366 -13.24 26.17 -29.25
CA ILE A 366 -11.89 25.64 -29.03
C ILE A 366 -10.98 25.83 -30.24
N LYS A 367 -11.53 25.82 -31.48
CA LYS A 367 -10.76 26.02 -32.71
C LYS A 367 -10.38 27.49 -32.91
N THR A 368 -11.21 28.42 -32.44
CA THR A 368 -10.98 29.87 -32.63
C THR A 368 -10.02 30.45 -31.59
N ILE A 369 -9.75 29.77 -30.48
CA ILE A 369 -8.89 30.29 -29.40
C ILE A 369 -7.48 30.66 -29.87
N ASP A 370 -6.94 30.00 -30.86
CA ASP A 370 -5.60 30.28 -31.36
C ASP A 370 -5.54 31.65 -32.05
N TYR A 371 -6.65 32.15 -32.65
CA TYR A 371 -6.77 33.52 -33.15
C TYR A 371 -6.80 34.53 -31.99
N PHE A 372 -7.53 34.23 -30.92
CA PHE A 372 -7.53 35.07 -29.71
C PHE A 372 -6.13 35.18 -29.10
N LYS A 373 -5.35 34.12 -29.09
CA LYS A 373 -3.95 34.19 -28.65
C LYS A 373 -3.14 35.19 -29.46
N GLN A 374 -3.29 35.21 -30.76
CA GLN A 374 -2.60 36.19 -31.63
C GLN A 374 -3.01 37.63 -31.31
N ILE A 375 -4.31 37.89 -31.08
CA ILE A 375 -4.80 39.19 -30.68
C ILE A 375 -4.20 39.61 -29.32
N PHE A 376 -4.23 38.72 -28.34
CA PHE A 376 -3.69 38.99 -26.99
C PHE A 376 -2.19 39.20 -26.94
N LYS A 377 -1.45 38.70 -27.95
CA LYS A 377 0.00 38.96 -28.10
C LYS A 377 0.30 40.33 -28.78
N ASN A 378 -0.47 40.68 -29.78
CA ASN A 378 -0.14 41.77 -30.68
C ASN A 378 -0.83 43.09 -30.30
N ASP A 379 -2.01 43.04 -29.71
CA ASP A 379 -2.82 44.22 -29.42
C ASP A 379 -3.25 44.25 -27.95
N LYS A 380 -2.69 45.18 -27.18
CA LYS A 380 -2.97 45.34 -25.74
C LYS A 380 -4.35 45.98 -25.49
N GLU A 381 -4.77 46.91 -26.34
CA GLU A 381 -6.03 47.61 -26.16
C GLU A 381 -7.22 46.70 -26.47
N MET A 382 -7.16 45.99 -27.60
CA MET A 382 -8.18 45.01 -27.98
C MET A 382 -8.26 43.85 -27.00
N SER A 383 -7.10 43.36 -26.48
CA SER A 383 -7.07 42.30 -25.48
C SER A 383 -7.73 42.68 -24.16
N GLY A 384 -7.63 43.96 -23.75
CA GLY A 384 -8.34 44.46 -22.57
C GLY A 384 -9.86 44.46 -22.78
N LYS A 385 -10.34 44.99 -23.89
CA LYS A 385 -11.77 45.02 -24.23
C LYS A 385 -12.38 43.63 -24.33
N ILE A 386 -11.64 42.66 -24.90
CA ILE A 386 -12.07 41.25 -24.99
C ILE A 386 -12.08 40.58 -23.61
N ALA A 387 -11.07 40.86 -22.78
CA ALA A 387 -11.00 40.29 -21.43
C ALA A 387 -12.20 40.74 -20.57
N ASP A 388 -12.55 42.03 -20.62
CA ASP A 388 -13.69 42.57 -19.89
C ASP A 388 -15.03 42.05 -20.47
N TYR A 389 -15.16 41.94 -21.77
CA TYR A 389 -16.40 41.46 -22.42
C TYR A 389 -16.67 39.98 -22.10
N LEU A 390 -15.61 39.15 -22.00
CA LEU A 390 -15.70 37.71 -21.73
C LEU A 390 -15.60 37.38 -20.25
N ASP A 391 -15.39 38.38 -19.39
CA ASP A 391 -15.17 38.20 -17.95
C ASP A 391 -14.04 37.18 -17.68
N LEU A 392 -12.87 37.45 -18.29
CA LEU A 392 -11.69 36.56 -18.16
C LEU A 392 -10.92 36.84 -16.88
N ASP A 393 -10.55 35.78 -16.18
CA ASP A 393 -9.70 35.83 -14.99
C ASP A 393 -8.25 36.23 -15.35
N LYS A 394 -7.51 36.83 -14.41
CA LYS A 394 -6.09 37.17 -14.60
C LYS A 394 -5.23 36.01 -15.11
N GLU A 395 -5.54 34.79 -14.68
CA GLU A 395 -4.82 33.58 -15.11
C GLU A 395 -5.18 33.17 -16.57
N GLU A 396 -6.42 33.36 -16.99
CA GLU A 396 -6.89 33.11 -18.37
C GLU A 396 -6.26 34.10 -19.33
N VAL A 397 -6.22 35.38 -18.95
CA VAL A 397 -5.52 36.43 -19.72
C VAL A 397 -4.03 36.13 -19.85
N ALA A 398 -3.37 35.72 -18.74
CA ALA A 398 -1.95 35.34 -18.77
C ALA A 398 -1.71 34.10 -19.66
N TRP A 399 -2.68 33.18 -19.72
CA TRP A 399 -2.59 31.98 -20.56
C TRP A 399 -2.77 32.30 -22.05
N LEU A 400 -3.64 33.28 -22.40
CA LEU A 400 -3.81 33.73 -23.78
C LEU A 400 -2.59 34.52 -24.31
N LYS A 401 -1.86 35.20 -23.43
CA LYS A 401 -0.62 35.91 -23.78
C LYS A 401 0.59 35.01 -24.02
N LYS A 402 0.52 33.75 -23.56
CA LYS A 402 1.54 32.70 -23.83
C LYS A 402 1.37 32.09 -25.22
#